data_183d33fe65ff2bf7d4225bc7fc3538b8
#
_entry.id   183d33fe65ff2bf7d4225bc7fc3538b8
#
_cell.length_a   1.000
_cell.length_b   1.000
_cell.length_c   1.000
_cell.angle_alpha   90.00
_cell.angle_beta   90.00
_cell.angle_gamma   90.00
#
_symmetry.space_group_name_H-M   'P 1'
#
loop_
_entity.id
_entity.type
_entity.pdbx_description
1 polymer ?
#
loop_
_entity_poly.entity_id
_entity_poly.type
_entity_poly.pdbx_seq_one_letter_code
_entity_poly.pdbx_strand_id
1 'polypeptide(L)'
;AAKSRTMAQQKTKEAYCFIVPAFIYMILVLGYPIVYNIILSLKDVNVKNLKSGTSVFVGLQNYIDLFHDPTFLLVLRNTFIFTIACLIFQFTIGFAFAMFFNQKFKLAGPIRGLILVSYMMPMAVTGLLGKNIFSNAGLINDLLGKIGISGPEWLVNTSTALIAVIIMNCWVGIPFN
;
A
#
# COMPACT_ATOMS: atom_id res chain seq x y z
N ALA A 1 -14.61 -40.49 36.22
CA ALA A 1 -13.29 -39.93 36.43
C ALA A 1 -13.11 -38.71 35.49
N ALA A 2 -13.19 -37.49 36.02
CA ALA A 2 -12.98 -36.26 35.26
C ALA A 2 -11.48 -36.17 34.90
N LYS A 3 -11.18 -36.27 33.61
CA LYS A 3 -9.83 -36.17 33.09
C LYS A 3 -9.31 -34.73 33.36
N SER A 4 -8.39 -34.61 34.35
CA SER A 4 -7.76 -33.33 34.68
C SER A 4 -7.05 -32.82 33.41
N ARG A 5 -7.52 -31.68 32.86
CA ARG A 5 -6.89 -31.05 31.71
C ARG A 5 -5.55 -30.48 32.13
N THR A 6 -4.51 -30.75 31.34
CA THR A 6 -3.20 -30.14 31.57
C THR A 6 -3.30 -28.63 31.48
N MET A 7 -2.50 -27.86 32.24
CA MET A 7 -2.47 -26.39 32.22
C MET A 7 -2.31 -25.81 30.82
N ALA A 8 -1.59 -26.52 29.95
CA ALA A 8 -1.45 -26.15 28.54
C ALA A 8 -2.80 -26.19 27.78
N GLN A 9 -3.63 -27.22 28.05
CA GLN A 9 -4.96 -27.35 27.41
C GLN A 9 -5.97 -26.28 27.88
N GLN A 10 -5.85 -25.86 29.14
CA GLN A 10 -6.68 -24.77 29.68
C GLN A 10 -6.31 -23.43 29.03
N LYS A 11 -5.02 -23.09 28.98
CA LYS A 11 -4.53 -21.88 28.32
C LYS A 11 -4.89 -21.81 26.81
N THR A 12 -4.83 -22.97 26.13
CA THR A 12 -5.24 -23.07 24.74
C THR A 12 -6.74 -22.79 24.55
N LYS A 13 -7.59 -23.31 25.44
CA LYS A 13 -9.03 -23.04 25.39
C LYS A 13 -9.37 -21.58 25.66
N GLU A 14 -8.73 -20.98 26.64
CA GLU A 14 -8.89 -19.56 26.95
C GLU A 14 -8.48 -18.70 25.75
N ALA A 15 -7.34 -19.01 25.13
CA ALA A 15 -6.88 -18.33 23.91
C ALA A 15 -7.90 -18.42 22.76
N TYR A 16 -8.45 -19.61 22.51
CA TYR A 16 -9.50 -19.76 21.48
C TYR A 16 -10.77 -19.02 21.84
N CYS A 17 -11.15 -18.97 23.10
CA CYS A 17 -12.34 -18.25 23.54
C CYS A 17 -12.24 -16.73 23.25
N PHE A 18 -11.04 -16.15 23.29
CA PHE A 18 -10.80 -14.75 22.93
C PHE A 18 -10.65 -14.54 21.42
N ILE A 19 -10.05 -15.48 20.70
CA ILE A 19 -9.78 -15.33 19.25
C ILE A 19 -11.02 -15.65 18.41
N VAL A 20 -11.81 -16.67 18.77
CA VAL A 20 -12.93 -17.15 17.96
C VAL A 20 -14.00 -16.09 17.71
N PRO A 21 -14.44 -15.28 18.70
CA PRO A 21 -15.43 -14.22 18.42
C PRO A 21 -14.94 -13.18 17.42
N ALA A 22 -13.67 -12.74 17.57
CA ALA A 22 -13.05 -11.79 16.63
C ALA A 22 -12.90 -12.42 15.24
N PHE A 23 -12.52 -13.68 15.14
CA PHE A 23 -12.36 -14.40 13.87
C PHE A 23 -13.71 -14.61 13.15
N ILE A 24 -14.76 -14.96 13.91
CA ILE A 24 -16.14 -15.06 13.36
C ILE A 24 -16.59 -13.71 12.83
N TYR A 25 -16.41 -12.65 13.61
CA TYR A 25 -16.74 -11.30 13.16
C TYR A 25 -16.01 -10.91 11.87
N MET A 26 -14.71 -11.16 11.80
CA MET A 26 -13.93 -10.91 10.60
C MET A 26 -14.42 -11.73 9.39
N ILE A 27 -14.72 -13.02 9.57
CA ILE A 27 -15.26 -13.85 8.47
C ILE A 27 -16.61 -13.30 7.98
N LEU A 28 -17.50 -12.90 8.87
CA LEU A 28 -18.80 -12.39 8.48
C LEU A 28 -18.68 -11.02 7.79
N VAL A 29 -17.91 -10.10 8.36
CA VAL A 29 -17.80 -8.73 7.86
C VAL A 29 -16.92 -8.61 6.63
N LEU A 30 -15.83 -9.36 6.55
CA LEU A 30 -14.92 -9.34 5.39
C LEU A 30 -15.23 -10.46 4.40
N GLY A 31 -15.63 -11.64 4.88
CA GLY A 31 -15.92 -12.79 4.02
C GLY A 31 -17.12 -12.57 3.11
N TYR A 32 -18.19 -12.00 3.62
CA TYR A 32 -19.37 -11.70 2.81
C TYR A 32 -19.06 -10.80 1.60
N PRO A 33 -18.43 -9.61 1.75
CA PRO A 33 -18.04 -8.79 0.61
C PRO A 33 -17.07 -9.47 -0.35
N ILE A 34 -16.15 -10.30 0.15
CA ILE A 34 -15.21 -11.04 -0.70
C ILE A 34 -15.97 -12.03 -1.60
N VAL A 35 -16.82 -12.87 -1.01
CA VAL A 35 -17.63 -13.83 -1.76
C VAL A 35 -18.56 -13.11 -2.74
N TYR A 36 -19.19 -12.02 -2.31
CA TYR A 36 -20.06 -11.22 -3.16
C TYR A 36 -19.30 -10.62 -4.35
N ASN A 37 -18.10 -10.09 -4.16
CA ASN A 37 -17.26 -9.57 -5.24
C ASN A 37 -16.83 -10.67 -6.21
N ILE A 38 -16.53 -11.88 -5.73
CA ILE A 38 -16.24 -13.03 -6.61
C ILE A 38 -17.46 -13.37 -7.47
N ILE A 39 -18.67 -13.37 -6.90
CA ILE A 39 -19.89 -13.60 -7.67
C ILE A 39 -20.13 -12.48 -8.68
N LEU A 40 -19.91 -11.22 -8.31
CA LEU A 40 -20.04 -10.08 -9.23
C LEU A 40 -19.02 -10.14 -10.38
N SER A 41 -17.81 -10.61 -10.12
CA SER A 41 -16.77 -10.70 -11.16
C SER A 41 -17.09 -11.72 -12.27
N LEU A 42 -18.03 -12.63 -12.00
CA LEU A 42 -18.55 -13.61 -12.99
C LEU A 42 -19.80 -13.12 -13.73
N LYS A 43 -20.22 -11.87 -13.49
CA LYS A 43 -21.40 -11.26 -14.09
C LYS A 43 -21.03 -10.02 -14.88
N ASP A 44 -21.83 -9.69 -15.90
CA ASP A 44 -21.79 -8.37 -16.53
C ASP A 44 -22.47 -7.37 -15.62
N VAL A 45 -21.65 -6.57 -14.91
CA VAL A 45 -22.12 -5.61 -13.92
C VAL A 45 -21.77 -4.19 -14.34
N ASN A 46 -22.79 -3.36 -14.45
CA ASN A 46 -22.64 -1.92 -14.63
C ASN A 46 -23.52 -1.18 -13.60
N VAL A 47 -23.34 0.14 -13.49
CA VAL A 47 -24.06 0.96 -12.49
C VAL A 47 -25.59 0.86 -12.62
N LYS A 48 -26.11 0.61 -13.83
CA LYS A 48 -27.54 0.50 -14.10
C LYS A 48 -28.09 -0.86 -13.68
N ASN A 49 -27.46 -1.96 -14.11
CA ASN A 49 -27.94 -3.30 -13.82
C ASN A 49 -27.61 -3.76 -12.38
N LEU A 50 -26.61 -3.19 -11.74
CA LEU A 50 -26.32 -3.43 -10.33
C LEU A 50 -27.49 -2.95 -9.44
N LYS A 51 -28.06 -1.77 -9.74
CA LYS A 51 -29.22 -1.23 -9.00
C LYS A 51 -30.52 -2.00 -9.26
N SER A 52 -30.71 -2.45 -10.50
CA SER A 52 -31.94 -3.19 -10.90
C SER A 52 -31.85 -4.68 -10.60
N GLY A 53 -30.71 -5.21 -10.21
CA GLY A 53 -30.52 -6.65 -9.96
C GLY A 53 -30.54 -7.52 -11.22
N THR A 54 -30.50 -6.92 -12.42
CA THR A 54 -30.63 -7.60 -13.72
C THR A 54 -29.29 -8.01 -14.35
N SER A 55 -28.23 -8.14 -13.55
CA SER A 55 -26.91 -8.56 -14.04
C SER A 55 -26.91 -9.98 -14.60
N VAL A 56 -26.37 -10.15 -15.82
CA VAL A 56 -26.28 -11.42 -16.52
C VAL A 56 -25.00 -12.15 -16.12
N PHE A 57 -25.08 -13.49 -15.94
CA PHE A 57 -23.90 -14.30 -15.67
C PHE A 57 -23.12 -14.52 -16.97
N VAL A 58 -21.84 -14.08 -16.99
CA VAL A 58 -20.93 -14.16 -18.15
C VAL A 58 -19.74 -15.11 -17.90
N GLY A 59 -19.71 -15.79 -16.77
CA GLY A 59 -18.63 -16.71 -16.43
C GLY A 59 -17.27 -15.99 -16.34
N LEU A 60 -16.27 -16.49 -17.03
CA LEU A 60 -14.91 -15.94 -17.02
C LEU A 60 -14.65 -14.86 -18.08
N GLN A 61 -15.68 -14.40 -18.81
CA GLN A 61 -15.50 -13.45 -19.90
C GLN A 61 -14.78 -12.15 -19.43
N ASN A 62 -15.17 -11.61 -18.29
CA ASN A 62 -14.52 -10.40 -17.73
C ASN A 62 -13.00 -10.59 -17.53
N TYR A 63 -12.58 -11.80 -17.15
CA TYR A 63 -11.15 -12.11 -16.97
C TYR A 63 -10.43 -12.25 -18.33
N ILE A 64 -11.10 -12.86 -19.30
CA ILE A 64 -10.55 -12.99 -20.66
C ILE A 64 -10.35 -11.59 -21.25
N ASP A 65 -11.35 -10.74 -21.18
CA ASP A 65 -11.29 -9.36 -21.68
C ASP A 65 -10.20 -8.55 -20.96
N LEU A 66 -10.09 -8.71 -19.64
CA LEU A 66 -9.06 -8.04 -18.83
C LEU A 66 -7.63 -8.43 -19.27
N PHE A 67 -7.37 -9.71 -19.51
CA PHE A 67 -6.04 -10.15 -19.95
C PHE A 67 -5.71 -9.78 -21.40
N HIS A 68 -6.71 -9.44 -22.20
CA HIS A 68 -6.51 -8.91 -23.57
C HIS A 68 -6.37 -7.38 -23.60
N ASP A 69 -6.68 -6.69 -22.48
CA ASP A 69 -6.49 -5.24 -22.38
C ASP A 69 -5.00 -4.90 -22.18
N PRO A 70 -4.35 -4.23 -23.15
CA PRO A 70 -2.96 -3.81 -23.01
C PRO A 70 -2.74 -2.87 -21.83
N THR A 71 -3.75 -2.11 -21.42
CA THR A 71 -3.71 -1.24 -20.24
C THR A 71 -3.55 -2.04 -18.97
N PHE A 72 -4.23 -3.17 -18.85
CA PHE A 72 -4.14 -4.05 -17.68
C PHE A 72 -2.72 -4.61 -17.49
N LEU A 73 -2.11 -5.09 -18.55
CA LEU A 73 -0.74 -5.62 -18.49
C LEU A 73 0.28 -4.54 -18.12
N LEU A 74 0.10 -3.32 -18.65
CA LEU A 74 0.91 -2.16 -18.27
C LEU A 74 0.77 -1.81 -16.78
N VAL A 75 -0.47 -1.75 -16.29
CA VAL A 75 -0.76 -1.48 -14.87
C VAL A 75 -0.18 -2.57 -13.98
N LEU A 76 -0.32 -3.83 -14.35
CA LEU A 76 0.24 -4.96 -13.61
C LEU A 76 1.76 -4.86 -13.51
N ARG A 77 2.44 -4.62 -14.63
CA ARG A 77 3.90 -4.40 -14.65
C ARG A 77 4.31 -3.23 -13.74
N ASN A 78 3.62 -2.08 -13.85
CA ASN A 78 3.94 -0.92 -13.05
C ASN A 78 3.70 -1.17 -11.56
N THR A 79 2.66 -1.93 -11.20
CA THR A 79 2.38 -2.34 -9.83
C THR A 79 3.51 -3.21 -9.26
N PHE A 80 4.01 -4.17 -10.03
CA PHE A 80 5.15 -4.98 -9.61
C PHE A 80 6.42 -4.15 -9.42
N ILE A 81 6.75 -3.27 -10.38
CA ILE A 81 7.92 -2.38 -10.29
C ILE A 81 7.79 -1.47 -9.05
N PHE A 82 6.63 -0.84 -8.87
CA PHE A 82 6.35 0.02 -7.73
C PHE A 82 6.53 -0.74 -6.40
N THR A 83 5.89 -1.89 -6.27
CA THR A 83 5.91 -2.68 -5.03
C THR A 83 7.32 -3.14 -4.68
N ILE A 84 8.03 -3.73 -5.66
CA ILE A 84 9.40 -4.23 -5.44
C ILE A 84 10.36 -3.08 -5.11
N ALA A 85 10.28 -1.98 -5.85
CA ALA A 85 11.12 -0.81 -5.59
C ALA A 85 10.85 -0.23 -4.20
N CYS A 86 9.58 -0.02 -3.83
CA CYS A 86 9.22 0.47 -2.50
C CYS A 86 9.71 -0.47 -1.40
N LEU A 87 9.54 -1.77 -1.53
CA LEU A 87 10.03 -2.75 -0.54
C LEU A 87 11.55 -2.68 -0.37
N ILE A 88 12.30 -2.67 -1.46
CA ILE A 88 13.76 -2.61 -1.41
C ILE A 88 14.23 -1.31 -0.74
N PHE A 89 13.73 -0.16 -1.20
CA PHE A 89 14.16 1.13 -0.68
C PHE A 89 13.72 1.36 0.76
N GLN A 90 12.46 1.09 1.09
CA GLN A 90 11.95 1.27 2.44
C GLN A 90 12.63 0.34 3.44
N PHE A 91 12.80 -0.94 3.08
CA PHE A 91 13.51 -1.89 3.95
C PHE A 91 14.98 -1.49 4.15
N THR A 92 15.68 -1.19 3.06
CA THR A 92 17.13 -0.87 3.14
C THR A 92 17.37 0.41 3.95
N ILE A 93 16.63 1.47 3.66
CA ILE A 93 16.81 2.76 4.35
C ILE A 93 16.26 2.68 5.78
N GLY A 94 15.11 2.04 5.99
CA GLY A 94 14.52 1.83 7.31
C GLY A 94 15.45 1.01 8.21
N PHE A 95 16.03 -0.07 7.69
CA PHE A 95 17.00 -0.89 8.40
C PHE A 95 18.29 -0.10 8.72
N ALA A 96 18.80 0.70 7.78
CA ALA A 96 19.92 1.58 8.02
C ALA A 96 19.63 2.59 9.15
N PHE A 97 18.43 3.19 9.15
CA PHE A 97 17.98 4.06 10.24
C PHE A 97 17.84 3.31 11.56
N ALA A 98 17.29 2.10 11.56
CA ALA A 98 17.20 1.29 12.76
C ALA A 98 18.57 1.01 13.38
N MET A 99 19.57 0.65 12.55
CA MET A 99 20.95 0.45 12.99
C MET A 99 21.58 1.75 13.53
N PHE A 100 21.38 2.86 12.83
CA PHE A 100 21.89 4.18 13.25
C PHE A 100 21.29 4.57 14.60
N PHE A 101 19.98 4.49 14.77
CA PHE A 101 19.30 4.83 16.01
C PHE A 101 19.45 3.80 17.13
N ASN A 102 19.96 2.62 16.86
CA ASN A 102 20.35 1.68 17.93
C ASN A 102 21.56 2.18 18.73
N GLN A 103 22.34 3.12 18.18
CA GLN A 103 23.45 3.76 18.87
C GLN A 103 22.93 4.78 19.91
N LYS A 104 23.60 4.84 21.06
CA LYS A 104 23.25 5.79 22.13
C LYS A 104 23.86 7.16 21.86
N PHE A 105 23.08 8.13 21.42
CA PHE A 105 23.47 9.53 21.27
C PHE A 105 22.37 10.48 21.75
N LYS A 106 22.79 11.69 22.24
CA LYS A 106 21.89 12.63 22.94
C LYS A 106 20.69 13.12 22.12
N LEU A 107 20.82 13.20 20.78
CA LEU A 107 19.79 13.72 19.89
C LEU A 107 18.93 12.60 19.25
N ALA A 108 19.12 11.33 19.60
CA ALA A 108 18.38 10.22 18.99
C ALA A 108 16.86 10.38 19.11
N GLY A 109 16.37 10.81 20.27
CA GLY A 109 14.93 10.99 20.51
C GLY A 109 14.31 12.09 19.63
N PRO A 110 14.81 13.33 19.70
CA PRO A 110 14.33 14.42 18.84
C PRO A 110 14.37 14.11 17.35
N ILE A 111 15.44 13.50 16.86
CA ILE A 111 15.58 13.17 15.44
C ILE A 111 14.56 12.09 15.02
N ARG A 112 14.33 11.05 15.84
CA ARG A 112 13.25 10.07 15.60
C ARG A 112 11.88 10.76 15.51
N GLY A 113 11.60 11.71 16.42
CA GLY A 113 10.37 12.48 16.40
C GLY A 113 10.20 13.26 15.08
N LEU A 114 11.25 13.91 14.58
CA LEU A 114 11.21 14.62 13.31
C LEU A 114 10.97 13.70 12.11
N ILE A 115 11.59 12.53 12.10
CA ILE A 115 11.40 11.56 11.02
C ILE A 115 9.95 11.03 11.01
N LEU A 116 9.35 10.79 12.19
CA LEU A 116 7.97 10.33 12.31
C LEU A 116 6.93 11.35 11.83
N VAL A 117 7.28 12.63 11.73
CA VAL A 117 6.36 13.67 11.19
C VAL A 117 5.90 13.35 9.79
N SER A 118 6.77 12.81 8.93
CA SER A 118 6.39 12.43 7.56
C SER A 118 5.32 11.33 7.52
N TYR A 119 5.36 10.37 8.44
CA TYR A 119 4.35 9.31 8.57
C TYR A 119 2.99 9.85 9.05
N MET A 120 3.00 10.90 9.87
CA MET A 120 1.76 11.49 10.39
C MET A 120 1.04 12.41 9.40
N MET A 121 1.65 12.71 8.25
CA MET A 121 1.03 13.58 7.24
C MET A 121 -0.16 12.89 6.56
N PRO A 122 -1.30 13.56 6.39
CA PRO A 122 -2.41 13.06 5.57
C PRO A 122 -1.95 12.80 4.13
N MET A 123 -2.39 11.68 3.54
CA MET A 123 -2.00 11.31 2.16
C MET A 123 -2.29 12.40 1.13
N ALA A 124 -3.40 13.14 1.28
CA ALA A 124 -3.74 14.26 0.40
C ALA A 124 -2.68 15.36 0.44
N VAL A 125 -2.16 15.69 1.64
CA VAL A 125 -1.09 16.69 1.82
C VAL A 125 0.20 16.18 1.20
N THR A 126 0.55 14.92 1.42
CA THR A 126 1.71 14.28 0.80
C THR A 126 1.63 14.31 -0.74
N GLY A 127 0.45 14.05 -1.31
CA GLY A 127 0.22 14.15 -2.75
C GLY A 127 0.41 15.57 -3.29
N LEU A 128 -0.09 16.58 -2.59
CA LEU A 128 0.11 17.99 -2.95
C LEU A 128 1.58 18.41 -2.86
N LEU A 129 2.28 17.99 -1.81
CA LEU A 129 3.71 18.24 -1.67
C LEU A 129 4.49 17.57 -2.81
N GLY A 130 4.20 16.31 -3.11
CA GLY A 130 4.81 15.60 -4.23
C GLY A 130 4.58 16.31 -5.57
N LYS A 131 3.34 16.74 -5.82
CA LYS A 131 3.01 17.53 -7.02
C LYS A 131 3.84 18.82 -7.11
N ASN A 132 4.04 19.55 -6.01
CA ASN A 132 4.83 20.76 -5.99
C ASN A 132 6.34 20.48 -6.16
N ILE A 133 6.86 19.47 -5.49
CA ILE A 133 8.27 19.09 -5.51
C ILE A 133 8.69 18.63 -6.92
N PHE A 134 7.86 17.84 -7.59
CA PHE A 134 8.12 17.25 -8.91
C PHE A 134 7.47 18.02 -10.07
N SER A 135 6.94 19.23 -9.85
CA SER A 135 6.45 20.09 -10.93
C SER A 135 7.61 20.60 -11.80
N ASN A 136 7.29 21.11 -13.00
CA ASN A 136 8.31 21.65 -13.91
C ASN A 136 9.11 22.80 -13.29
N ALA A 137 8.46 23.65 -12.48
CA ALA A 137 9.09 24.71 -11.67
C ALA A 137 9.26 24.28 -10.19
N GLY A 138 9.35 22.97 -9.94
CA GLY A 138 9.43 22.43 -8.60
C GLY A 138 10.86 22.36 -8.05
N LEU A 139 10.94 22.05 -6.75
CA LEU A 139 12.20 21.99 -6.02
C LEU A 139 13.25 21.09 -6.69
N ILE A 140 12.85 19.94 -7.22
CA ILE A 140 13.80 18.99 -7.85
C ILE A 140 14.41 19.61 -9.11
N ASN A 141 13.62 20.23 -9.97
CA ASN A 141 14.10 20.83 -11.20
C ASN A 141 14.93 22.12 -10.92
N ASP A 142 14.56 22.88 -9.87
CA ASP A 142 15.37 24.01 -9.42
C ASP A 142 16.76 23.59 -8.93
N LEU A 143 16.83 22.51 -8.14
CA LEU A 143 18.10 21.94 -7.67
C LEU A 143 18.94 21.37 -8.82
N LEU A 144 18.32 20.67 -9.76
CA LEU A 144 19.00 20.15 -10.96
C LEU A 144 19.55 21.28 -11.82
N GLY A 145 18.75 22.36 -12.00
CA GLY A 145 19.17 23.57 -12.74
C GLY A 145 20.38 24.24 -12.14
N LYS A 146 20.51 24.29 -10.80
CA LYS A 146 21.70 24.86 -10.11
C LYS A 146 23.00 24.11 -10.39
N ILE A 147 22.93 22.82 -10.74
CA ILE A 147 24.08 22.01 -11.14
C ILE A 147 24.19 21.84 -12.66
N GLY A 148 23.42 22.64 -13.42
CA GLY A 148 23.47 22.65 -14.90
C GLY A 148 22.73 21.50 -15.58
N ILE A 149 21.86 20.77 -14.89
CA ILE A 149 21.09 19.66 -15.42
C ILE A 149 19.65 20.12 -15.69
N SER A 150 19.18 19.97 -16.93
CA SER A 150 17.75 20.18 -17.25
C SER A 150 16.94 18.99 -16.72
N GLY A 151 16.09 19.23 -15.74
CA GLY A 151 15.22 18.20 -15.19
C GLY A 151 14.11 17.81 -16.17
N PRO A 152 13.63 16.56 -16.13
CA PRO A 152 12.53 16.11 -16.97
C PRO A 152 11.17 16.62 -16.47
N GLU A 153 10.15 16.45 -17.29
CA GLU A 153 8.76 16.62 -16.88
C GLU A 153 8.28 15.40 -16.06
N TRP A 154 8.63 15.40 -14.77
CA TRP A 154 8.47 14.26 -13.87
C TRP A 154 7.06 13.67 -13.87
N LEU A 155 6.02 14.52 -13.87
CA LEU A 155 4.62 14.08 -13.67
C LEU A 155 3.88 13.83 -14.99
N VAL A 156 4.45 14.23 -16.11
CA VAL A 156 3.83 14.08 -17.45
C VAL A 156 4.34 12.82 -18.15
N ASN A 157 5.62 12.56 -18.02
CA ASN A 157 6.24 11.38 -18.64
C ASN A 157 5.97 10.13 -17.80
N THR A 158 5.42 9.08 -18.42
CA THR A 158 5.01 7.83 -17.75
C THR A 158 6.16 7.16 -16.98
N SER A 159 7.38 7.22 -17.50
CA SER A 159 8.54 6.58 -16.86
C SER A 159 9.00 7.34 -15.61
N THR A 160 9.04 8.67 -15.66
CA THR A 160 9.47 9.51 -14.54
C THR A 160 8.38 9.68 -13.50
N ALA A 161 7.09 9.65 -13.89
CA ALA A 161 5.98 9.72 -12.96
C ALA A 161 5.98 8.55 -11.96
N LEU A 162 6.27 7.34 -12.42
CA LEU A 162 6.39 6.17 -11.54
C LEU A 162 7.53 6.35 -10.52
N ILE A 163 8.68 6.88 -10.95
CA ILE A 163 9.81 7.17 -10.07
C ILE A 163 9.43 8.21 -9.02
N ALA A 164 8.78 9.31 -9.41
CA ALA A 164 8.33 10.35 -8.48
C ALA A 164 7.37 9.78 -7.41
N VAL A 165 6.44 8.93 -7.81
CA VAL A 165 5.49 8.28 -6.88
C VAL A 165 6.20 7.31 -5.94
N ILE A 166 7.18 6.53 -6.44
CA ILE A 166 8.01 5.63 -5.59
C ILE A 166 8.77 6.45 -4.54
N ILE A 167 9.43 7.54 -4.94
CA ILE A 167 10.18 8.39 -4.01
C ILE A 167 9.27 8.96 -2.91
N MET A 168 8.11 9.49 -3.28
CA MET A 168 7.14 10.04 -2.31
C MET A 168 6.59 8.97 -1.37
N ASN A 169 6.27 7.79 -1.89
CA ASN A 169 5.81 6.66 -1.07
C ASN A 169 6.90 6.19 -0.10
N CYS A 170 8.14 6.08 -0.55
CA CYS A 170 9.26 5.71 0.30
C CYS A 170 9.49 6.75 1.40
N TRP A 171 9.45 8.05 1.08
CA TRP A 171 9.61 9.11 2.07
C TRP A 171 8.61 9.01 3.24
N VAL A 172 7.36 8.69 2.96
CA VAL A 172 6.32 8.51 4.00
C VAL A 172 6.45 7.17 4.72
N GLY A 173 6.84 6.11 4.01
CA GLY A 173 6.85 4.75 4.55
C GLY A 173 8.09 4.41 5.39
N ILE A 174 9.25 5.01 5.09
CA ILE A 174 10.53 4.70 5.77
C ILE A 174 10.44 4.83 7.30
N PRO A 175 9.81 5.86 7.89
CA PRO A 175 9.78 6.01 9.35
C PRO A 175 9.02 4.91 10.08
N PHE A 176 8.13 4.21 9.39
CA PHE A 176 7.33 3.13 9.97
C PHE A 176 8.07 1.78 9.94
N ASN A 177 8.91 1.56 8.95
CA ASN A 177 9.69 0.33 8.80
C ASN A 177 10.99 0.39 9.59
#